data_2ab36eeb0e36ac06064c5549287598a8
#
_entry.id   2ab36eeb0e36ac06064c5549287598a8
#
_cell.length_a   1.000
_cell.length_b   1.000
_cell.length_c   1.000
_cell.angle_alpha   90.00
_cell.angle_beta   90.00
_cell.angle_gamma   90.00
#
_symmetry.space_group_name_H-M   'P 1'
#
loop_
_entity.id
_entity.type
_entity.pdbx_description
1 polymer ?
#
loop_
_entity_poly.entity_id
_entity_poly.type
_entity_poly.pdbx_seq_one_letter_code
_entity_poly.pdbx_strand_id
1 'polypeptide(L)'
;MVIDYWDYCMSNGYVILAFNAQEQKAASACAYSIKIQNPHASVSMVINSLNNLLDKYEEPFDNIIELPFDTVEDIRANDWQLNYVTPYDNTIAIDCYSLVKEKHDELWEYLSNYEMCYSIRTMNFRTVMYDVVPDGYDTHNIKNLSSDLFYFKKDSEITKQFFLLSEIYMQQWTDSLKEFIEFQYIPTEYDSNLMHAFIISHLDIYHEVTPHHDTILEIIDMNSITKYLKDNDRIEKNWSDYINVWTSTDTKLKIQNYAINNTIVYKDKTFITDEIYDEHRKQYAIQTNLVD
;
A
#
# COMPACT_ATOMS: atom_id res chain seq x y z
N MET A 1 -35.75 -24.72 19.20
CA MET A 1 -34.75 -23.65 19.34
C MET A 1 -34.01 -23.70 18.02
N VAL A 2 -34.41 -22.83 17.07
CA VAL A 2 -33.75 -22.71 15.75
C VAL A 2 -32.53 -21.83 16.00
N ILE A 3 -31.35 -22.42 15.86
CA ILE A 3 -30.10 -21.65 15.84
C ILE A 3 -30.07 -21.03 14.47
N ASP A 4 -30.37 -19.74 14.36
CA ASP A 4 -30.07 -18.95 13.17
C ASP A 4 -28.55 -18.97 12.97
N TYR A 5 -28.11 -19.76 12.02
CA TYR A 5 -26.80 -19.60 11.41
C TYR A 5 -26.83 -18.26 10.68
N TRP A 6 -26.43 -17.20 11.35
CA TRP A 6 -25.98 -16.01 10.65
C TRP A 6 -24.80 -16.45 9.78
N ASP A 7 -24.99 -16.39 8.49
CA ASP A 7 -23.86 -16.46 7.53
C ASP A 7 -22.87 -15.38 7.96
N TYR A 8 -21.79 -15.77 8.58
CA TYR A 8 -20.66 -14.90 8.88
C TYR A 8 -20.03 -14.56 7.54
N CYS A 9 -20.57 -13.57 6.86
CA CYS A 9 -19.96 -13.02 5.67
C CYS A 9 -18.70 -12.31 6.15
N MET A 10 -17.52 -12.88 5.87
CA MET A 10 -16.25 -12.27 6.24
C MET A 10 -16.17 -10.88 5.63
N SER A 11 -15.89 -9.87 6.44
CA SER A 11 -15.83 -8.49 6.01
C SER A 11 -14.50 -8.23 5.27
N ASN A 12 -14.60 -7.62 4.09
CA ASN A 12 -13.46 -7.22 3.28
C ASN A 12 -13.30 -5.70 3.31
N GLY A 13 -12.08 -5.20 3.41
CA GLY A 13 -11.86 -3.76 3.35
C GLY A 13 -10.41 -3.34 3.21
N TYR A 14 -10.24 -2.05 2.97
CA TYR A 14 -8.93 -1.42 2.80
C TYR A 14 -8.58 -0.61 4.03
N VAL A 15 -7.31 -0.63 4.41
CA VAL A 15 -6.76 0.27 5.43
C VAL A 15 -5.63 1.10 4.85
N ILE A 16 -5.63 2.40 5.18
CA ILE A 16 -4.68 3.38 4.69
C ILE A 16 -4.15 4.17 5.88
N LEU A 17 -2.85 4.10 6.14
CA LEU A 17 -2.20 4.94 7.16
C LEU A 17 -2.04 6.37 6.65
N ALA A 18 -2.31 7.39 7.52
CA ALA A 18 -2.16 8.80 7.17
C ALA A 18 -2.03 9.68 8.41
N PHE A 19 -0.85 10.18 8.74
CA PHE A 19 -0.58 10.89 10.00
C PHE A 19 -0.61 12.42 9.88
N ASN A 20 -0.17 12.98 8.76
CA ASN A 20 -0.12 14.42 8.54
C ASN A 20 -1.07 14.87 7.42
N ALA A 21 -1.22 16.19 7.27
CA ALA A 21 -2.16 16.78 6.31
C ALA A 21 -1.93 16.33 4.86
N GLN A 22 -0.69 16.11 4.47
CA GLN A 22 -0.35 15.70 3.11
C GLN A 22 -0.67 14.22 2.88
N GLU A 23 -0.38 13.37 3.86
CA GLU A 23 -0.73 11.96 3.84
C GLU A 23 -2.25 11.78 3.87
N GLN A 24 -3.00 12.55 4.67
CA GLN A 24 -4.47 12.50 4.69
C GLN A 24 -5.07 12.93 3.34
N LYS A 25 -4.50 13.94 2.68
CA LYS A 25 -4.91 14.30 1.31
C LYS A 25 -4.66 13.16 0.32
N ALA A 26 -3.48 12.56 0.38
CA ALA A 26 -3.10 11.45 -0.48
C ALA A 26 -3.98 10.21 -0.21
N ALA A 27 -4.20 9.86 1.06
CA ALA A 27 -5.09 8.78 1.49
C ALA A 27 -6.53 8.99 1.00
N SER A 28 -7.05 10.23 1.07
CA SER A 28 -8.36 10.57 0.50
C SER A 28 -8.41 10.35 -1.01
N ALA A 29 -7.38 10.78 -1.75
CA ALA A 29 -7.32 10.54 -3.19
C ALA A 29 -7.27 9.03 -3.51
N CYS A 30 -6.51 8.26 -2.72
CA CYS A 30 -6.46 6.80 -2.80
C CYS A 30 -7.85 6.20 -2.53
N ALA A 31 -8.51 6.58 -1.45
CA ALA A 31 -9.84 6.08 -1.09
C ALA A 31 -10.90 6.41 -2.15
N TYR A 32 -10.91 7.63 -2.69
CA TYR A 32 -11.76 7.97 -3.83
C TYR A 32 -11.48 7.07 -5.03
N SER A 33 -10.20 6.83 -5.36
CA SER A 33 -9.84 5.97 -6.48
C SER A 33 -10.32 4.52 -6.28
N ILE A 34 -10.24 3.99 -5.06
CA ILE A 34 -10.78 2.68 -4.69
C ILE A 34 -12.29 2.66 -4.92
N LYS A 35 -13.03 3.61 -4.35
CA LYS A 35 -14.51 3.65 -4.43
C LYS A 35 -15.03 3.95 -5.83
N ILE A 36 -14.29 4.67 -6.66
CA ILE A 36 -14.61 4.86 -8.09
C ILE A 36 -14.56 3.53 -8.84
N GLN A 37 -13.57 2.69 -8.57
CA GLN A 37 -13.46 1.38 -9.21
C GLN A 37 -14.37 0.31 -8.57
N ASN A 38 -14.57 0.41 -7.26
CA ASN A 38 -15.30 -0.54 -6.42
C ASN A 38 -16.27 0.22 -5.49
N PRO A 39 -17.47 0.63 -5.96
CA PRO A 39 -18.35 1.53 -5.22
C PRO A 39 -18.79 1.03 -3.84
N HIS A 40 -18.77 -0.27 -3.61
CA HIS A 40 -19.15 -0.90 -2.35
C HIS A 40 -17.94 -1.23 -1.45
N ALA A 41 -16.74 -0.81 -1.85
CA ALA A 41 -15.55 -1.05 -1.04
C ALA A 41 -15.62 -0.33 0.29
N SER A 42 -15.34 -1.05 1.38
CA SER A 42 -15.13 -0.46 2.69
C SER A 42 -13.68 0.02 2.81
N VAL A 43 -13.49 1.28 3.19
CA VAL A 43 -12.17 1.91 3.32
C VAL A 43 -12.03 2.60 4.65
N SER A 44 -10.98 2.29 5.40
CA SER A 44 -10.67 2.94 6.68
C SER A 44 -9.37 3.74 6.58
N MET A 45 -9.37 4.94 7.13
CA MET A 45 -8.15 5.70 7.38
C MET A 45 -7.65 5.40 8.80
N VAL A 46 -6.37 5.12 8.93
CA VAL A 46 -5.70 4.88 10.22
C VAL A 46 -4.74 6.04 10.50
N ILE A 47 -4.90 6.68 11.63
CA ILE A 47 -4.18 7.90 12.02
C ILE A 47 -3.45 7.70 13.36
N ASN A 48 -2.43 8.51 13.60
CA ASN A 48 -1.70 8.48 14.86
C ASN A 48 -2.43 9.18 16.02
N SER A 49 -3.29 10.15 15.71
CA SER A 49 -4.16 10.82 16.71
C SER A 49 -5.36 11.46 16.05
N LEU A 50 -6.53 11.30 16.64
CA LEU A 50 -7.77 11.96 16.22
C LEU A 50 -7.66 13.50 16.28
N ASN A 51 -6.77 14.04 17.11
CA ASN A 51 -6.52 15.48 17.16
C ASN A 51 -5.85 16.03 15.90
N ASN A 52 -5.24 15.17 15.09
CA ASN A 52 -4.56 15.51 13.83
C ASN A 52 -5.47 15.34 12.60
N LEU A 53 -6.70 14.86 12.81
CA LEU A 53 -7.65 14.63 11.74
C LEU A 53 -8.10 15.95 11.10
N LEU A 54 -8.18 15.97 9.78
CA LEU A 54 -8.68 17.09 9.00
C LEU A 54 -10.01 16.70 8.33
N ASP A 55 -11.11 17.23 8.83
CA ASP A 55 -12.48 16.94 8.39
C ASP A 55 -12.69 16.95 6.87
N LYS A 56 -11.97 17.84 6.18
CA LYS A 56 -12.06 17.94 4.71
C LYS A 56 -11.57 16.70 3.94
N TYR A 57 -10.89 15.76 4.61
CA TYR A 57 -10.35 14.54 4.03
C TYR A 57 -11.05 13.26 4.50
N GLU A 58 -12.09 13.37 5.34
CA GLU A 58 -12.83 12.23 5.88
C GLU A 58 -13.83 11.60 4.89
N GLU A 59 -14.38 12.40 3.98
CA GLU A 59 -15.53 12.04 3.14
C GLU A 59 -15.47 10.63 2.50
N PRO A 60 -14.33 10.13 1.95
CA PRO A 60 -14.31 8.82 1.30
C PRO A 60 -14.17 7.63 2.25
N PHE A 61 -14.03 7.85 3.56
CA PHE A 61 -13.77 6.78 4.52
C PHE A 61 -15.01 6.33 5.26
N ASP A 62 -15.15 5.03 5.45
CA ASP A 62 -16.22 4.44 6.26
C ASP A 62 -15.86 4.46 7.75
N ASN A 63 -14.56 4.42 8.07
CA ASN A 63 -14.07 4.51 9.44
C ASN A 63 -12.79 5.35 9.51
N ILE A 64 -12.63 6.08 10.62
CA ILE A 64 -11.37 6.71 11.02
C ILE A 64 -10.92 6.06 12.32
N ILE A 65 -9.72 5.52 12.34
CA ILE A 65 -9.23 4.69 13.44
C ILE A 65 -7.92 5.26 13.96
N GLU A 66 -7.81 5.45 15.28
CA GLU A 66 -6.57 5.86 15.92
C GLU A 66 -5.71 4.65 16.27
N LEU A 67 -4.39 4.73 16.02
CA LEU A 67 -3.46 3.68 16.43
C LEU A 67 -3.39 3.55 17.95
N PRO A 68 -3.35 2.33 18.49
CA PRO A 68 -3.45 2.10 19.94
C PRO A 68 -2.13 2.30 20.67
N PHE A 69 -1.00 2.31 19.97
CA PHE A 69 0.34 2.37 20.57
C PHE A 69 1.11 3.60 20.07
N ASP A 70 2.21 3.92 20.74
CA ASP A 70 3.10 5.00 20.33
C ASP A 70 3.55 4.82 18.88
N THR A 71 3.63 5.92 18.15
CA THR A 71 3.98 5.95 16.74
C THR A 71 5.37 6.56 16.53
N VAL A 72 6.06 6.09 15.49
CA VAL A 72 7.28 6.70 15.00
C VAL A 72 6.98 7.58 13.79
N GLU A 73 7.89 8.50 13.45
CA GLU A 73 7.70 9.51 12.41
C GLU A 73 7.48 8.88 11.02
N ASP A 74 8.22 7.81 10.70
CA ASP A 74 7.99 7.08 9.46
C ASP A 74 6.66 6.32 9.56
N ILE A 75 5.71 6.72 8.71
CA ILE A 75 4.35 6.17 8.72
C ILE A 75 4.34 4.65 8.53
N ARG A 76 5.21 4.11 7.67
CA ARG A 76 5.25 2.68 7.35
C ARG A 76 5.87 1.84 8.45
N ALA A 77 6.72 2.44 9.28
CA ALA A 77 7.25 1.77 10.46
C ALA A 77 6.18 1.53 11.53
N ASN A 78 4.94 1.92 11.29
CA ASN A 78 3.79 1.66 12.15
C ASN A 78 2.85 0.57 11.60
N ASP A 79 3.18 -0.06 10.48
CA ASP A 79 2.36 -1.10 9.84
C ASP A 79 2.07 -2.30 10.75
N TRP A 80 2.97 -2.60 11.70
CA TRP A 80 2.79 -3.68 12.66
C TRP A 80 1.52 -3.54 13.51
N GLN A 81 0.99 -2.32 13.64
CA GLN A 81 -0.24 -2.07 14.40
C GLN A 81 -1.52 -2.40 13.63
N LEU A 82 -1.44 -2.63 12.32
CA LEU A 82 -2.62 -2.80 11.46
C LEU A 82 -3.46 -4.01 11.84
N ASN A 83 -2.86 -5.11 12.29
CA ASN A 83 -3.62 -6.29 12.72
C ASN A 83 -4.46 -6.03 13.98
N TYR A 84 -4.04 -5.08 14.83
CA TYR A 84 -4.80 -4.71 16.03
C TYR A 84 -6.01 -3.85 15.71
N VAL A 85 -5.91 -2.98 14.70
CA VAL A 85 -6.89 -1.92 14.45
C VAL A 85 -7.81 -2.18 13.27
N THR A 86 -7.44 -3.05 12.33
CA THR A 86 -8.32 -3.31 11.18
C THR A 86 -9.71 -3.77 11.65
N PRO A 87 -10.80 -3.15 11.14
CA PRO A 87 -12.15 -3.58 11.44
C PRO A 87 -12.64 -4.74 10.56
N TYR A 88 -11.78 -5.22 9.65
CA TYR A 88 -12.12 -6.22 8.64
C TYR A 88 -11.48 -7.57 8.94
N ASP A 89 -12.17 -8.66 8.56
CA ASP A 89 -11.62 -10.01 8.62
C ASP A 89 -10.54 -10.21 7.55
N ASN A 90 -10.76 -9.65 6.36
CA ASN A 90 -9.84 -9.65 5.24
C ASN A 90 -9.46 -8.20 4.92
N THR A 91 -8.19 -7.90 4.97
CA THR A 91 -7.69 -6.53 4.86
C THR A 91 -6.67 -6.41 3.73
N ILE A 92 -6.84 -5.43 2.86
CA ILE A 92 -5.78 -4.93 2.00
C ILE A 92 -5.21 -3.66 2.64
N ALA A 93 -3.96 -3.72 3.08
CA ALA A 93 -3.19 -2.55 3.45
C ALA A 93 -2.61 -1.92 2.17
N ILE A 94 -2.82 -0.62 2.00
CA ILE A 94 -2.34 0.11 0.83
C ILE A 94 -1.69 1.42 1.26
N ASP A 95 -0.55 1.73 0.65
CA ASP A 95 0.15 2.98 0.89
C ASP A 95 -0.71 4.19 0.51
N CYS A 96 -0.73 5.23 1.36
CA CYS A 96 -1.53 6.44 1.11
C CYS A 96 -1.15 7.14 -0.21
N TYR A 97 0.09 6.98 -0.66
CA TYR A 97 0.56 7.50 -1.93
C TYR A 97 0.26 6.54 -3.09
N SER A 98 -0.96 5.99 -3.14
CA SER A 98 -1.41 5.07 -4.19
C SER A 98 -2.67 5.58 -4.87
N LEU A 99 -2.90 5.15 -6.12
CA LEU A 99 -4.18 5.29 -6.81
C LEU A 99 -4.55 3.95 -7.44
N VAL A 100 -5.73 3.44 -7.07
CA VAL A 100 -6.28 2.21 -7.64
C VAL A 100 -6.97 2.53 -8.96
N LYS A 101 -6.62 1.81 -10.03
CA LYS A 101 -7.14 2.02 -11.39
C LYS A 101 -7.84 0.80 -11.96
N GLU A 102 -7.95 -0.26 -11.21
CA GLU A 102 -8.55 -1.53 -11.59
C GLU A 102 -9.66 -1.95 -10.62
N LYS A 103 -10.53 -2.84 -11.07
CA LYS A 103 -11.56 -3.45 -10.21
C LYS A 103 -10.96 -4.60 -9.41
N HIS A 104 -11.35 -4.68 -8.15
CA HIS A 104 -10.85 -5.69 -7.22
C HIS A 104 -11.89 -6.76 -6.84
N ASP A 105 -13.01 -6.86 -7.57
CA ASP A 105 -14.09 -7.82 -7.22
C ASP A 105 -13.58 -9.27 -7.21
N GLU A 106 -12.86 -9.69 -8.26
CA GLU A 106 -12.28 -11.03 -8.37
C GLU A 106 -11.03 -11.21 -7.48
N LEU A 107 -10.38 -10.10 -7.11
CA LEU A 107 -9.19 -10.10 -6.28
C LEU A 107 -9.47 -10.65 -4.88
N TRP A 108 -10.59 -10.26 -4.26
CA TRP A 108 -10.96 -10.74 -2.92
C TRP A 108 -11.17 -12.26 -2.86
N GLU A 109 -11.82 -12.84 -3.87
CA GLU A 109 -12.00 -14.30 -3.97
C GLU A 109 -10.65 -15.01 -4.03
N TYR A 110 -9.73 -14.49 -4.85
CA TYR A 110 -8.40 -15.05 -4.97
C TYR A 110 -7.60 -14.92 -3.66
N LEU A 111 -7.57 -13.73 -3.07
CA LEU A 111 -6.82 -13.43 -1.86
C LEU A 111 -7.32 -14.22 -0.64
N SER A 112 -8.60 -14.58 -0.61
CA SER A 112 -9.18 -15.38 0.49
C SER A 112 -8.53 -16.77 0.67
N ASN A 113 -7.79 -17.25 -0.34
CA ASN A 113 -7.02 -18.49 -0.28
C ASN A 113 -5.69 -18.35 0.48
N TYR A 114 -5.30 -17.13 0.84
CA TYR A 114 -4.06 -16.82 1.56
C TYR A 114 -4.37 -16.30 2.97
N GLU A 115 -3.45 -16.50 3.90
CA GLU A 115 -3.47 -15.78 5.18
C GLU A 115 -2.83 -14.40 5.05
N MET A 116 -1.78 -14.30 4.23
CA MET A 116 -1.17 -13.05 3.76
C MET A 116 -0.80 -13.19 2.28
N CYS A 117 -0.79 -12.09 1.56
CA CYS A 117 -0.36 -12.07 0.17
C CYS A 117 0.29 -10.73 -0.20
N TYR A 118 1.45 -10.79 -0.83
CA TYR A 118 2.24 -9.64 -1.26
C TYR A 118 2.33 -9.53 -2.77
N SER A 119 2.49 -8.30 -3.26
CA SER A 119 2.92 -8.08 -4.65
C SER A 119 4.39 -8.49 -4.81
N ILE A 120 4.64 -9.35 -5.79
CA ILE A 120 6.00 -9.71 -6.23
C ILE A 120 6.34 -9.12 -7.59
N ARG A 121 5.38 -8.40 -8.19
CA ARG A 121 5.50 -7.85 -9.53
C ARG A 121 5.33 -6.35 -9.51
N THR A 122 6.47 -5.67 -9.40
CA THR A 122 6.54 -4.23 -9.49
C THR A 122 7.09 -3.82 -10.85
N MET A 123 6.44 -2.85 -11.49
CA MET A 123 6.78 -2.37 -12.81
C MET A 123 6.95 -0.86 -12.82
N ASN A 124 7.75 -0.35 -13.74
CA ASN A 124 7.67 1.07 -14.05
C ASN A 124 6.48 1.35 -14.99
N PHE A 125 6.17 2.62 -15.22
CA PHE A 125 5.06 3.04 -16.09
C PHE A 125 5.19 2.58 -17.57
N ARG A 126 6.34 2.01 -17.98
CA ARG A 126 6.58 1.39 -19.30
C ARG A 126 6.47 -0.13 -19.24
N THR A 127 5.92 -0.67 -18.15
CA THR A 127 5.76 -2.13 -17.92
C THR A 127 7.08 -2.92 -17.83
N VAL A 128 8.20 -2.24 -17.54
CA VAL A 128 9.47 -2.92 -17.27
C VAL A 128 9.50 -3.30 -15.79
N MET A 129 9.64 -4.58 -15.50
CA MET A 129 9.74 -5.12 -14.14
C MET A 129 11.09 -4.75 -13.50
N TYR A 130 11.05 -4.57 -12.18
CA TYR A 130 12.25 -4.36 -11.37
C TYR A 130 12.00 -4.78 -9.92
N ASP A 131 13.08 -5.04 -9.20
CA ASP A 131 13.02 -5.41 -7.79
C ASP A 131 12.99 -4.17 -6.90
N VAL A 132 12.07 -4.13 -5.95
CA VAL A 132 11.96 -3.04 -4.97
C VAL A 132 12.90 -3.26 -3.78
N VAL A 133 13.21 -4.52 -3.46
CA VAL A 133 14.25 -4.86 -2.49
C VAL A 133 15.62 -4.58 -3.14
N PRO A 134 16.54 -3.91 -2.45
CA PRO A 134 17.86 -3.57 -3.02
C PRO A 134 18.65 -4.79 -3.47
N ASP A 135 19.45 -4.64 -4.54
CA ASP A 135 20.32 -5.68 -5.05
C ASP A 135 21.29 -6.23 -3.98
N GLY A 136 21.53 -7.52 -4.00
CA GLY A 136 22.45 -8.22 -3.09
C GLY A 136 21.80 -8.87 -1.88
N TYR A 137 20.58 -8.50 -1.53
CA TYR A 137 19.86 -9.15 -0.42
C TYR A 137 19.34 -10.55 -0.78
N ASP A 138 19.19 -10.87 -2.04
CA ASP A 138 18.85 -12.20 -2.54
C ASP A 138 19.88 -13.26 -2.13
N THR A 139 21.15 -12.89 -1.99
CA THR A 139 22.22 -13.77 -1.51
C THR A 139 21.99 -14.22 -0.05
N HIS A 140 21.19 -13.48 0.70
CA HIS A 140 20.74 -13.77 2.06
C HIS A 140 19.33 -14.38 2.12
N ASN A 141 18.82 -14.87 0.98
CA ASN A 141 17.48 -15.43 0.83
C ASN A 141 16.35 -14.41 1.07
N ILE A 142 16.64 -13.11 1.10
CA ILE A 142 15.64 -12.05 1.16
C ILE A 142 15.17 -11.77 -0.27
N LYS A 143 13.97 -12.22 -0.57
CA LYS A 143 13.41 -12.17 -1.92
C LYS A 143 12.60 -10.91 -2.14
N ASN A 144 12.49 -10.49 -3.40
CA ASN A 144 11.73 -9.32 -3.79
C ASN A 144 10.24 -9.48 -3.47
N LEU A 145 9.67 -8.47 -2.80
CA LEU A 145 8.24 -8.26 -2.61
C LEU A 145 7.99 -6.77 -2.32
N SER A 146 6.77 -6.30 -2.57
CA SER A 146 6.37 -4.93 -2.24
C SER A 146 5.38 -4.90 -1.09
N SER A 147 5.69 -4.08 -0.07
CA SER A 147 4.80 -3.77 1.05
C SER A 147 3.85 -2.60 0.77
N ASP A 148 3.94 -1.97 -0.41
CA ASP A 148 3.10 -0.82 -0.75
C ASP A 148 1.62 -1.21 -0.94
N LEU A 149 1.37 -2.48 -1.24
CA LEU A 149 0.06 -3.10 -1.26
C LEU A 149 0.19 -4.56 -0.86
N PHE A 150 -0.43 -4.94 0.26
CA PHE A 150 -0.45 -6.33 0.70
C PHE A 150 -1.78 -6.69 1.36
N TYR A 151 -2.13 -7.95 1.27
CA TYR A 151 -3.31 -8.53 1.90
C TYR A 151 -2.94 -9.29 3.15
N PHE A 152 -3.80 -9.24 4.15
CA PHE A 152 -3.75 -10.14 5.31
C PHE A 152 -5.13 -10.48 5.84
N LYS A 153 -5.25 -11.71 6.38
CA LYS A 153 -6.42 -12.19 7.09
C LYS A 153 -6.21 -11.95 8.58
N LYS A 154 -7.07 -11.12 9.18
CA LYS A 154 -6.97 -10.74 10.59
C LYS A 154 -6.89 -11.99 11.49
N ASP A 155 -5.98 -11.93 12.44
CA ASP A 155 -5.80 -12.96 13.47
C ASP A 155 -5.48 -14.39 12.97
N SER A 156 -5.13 -14.57 11.69
CA SER A 156 -4.61 -15.85 11.21
C SER A 156 -3.22 -16.16 11.78
N GLU A 157 -2.76 -17.39 11.67
CA GLU A 157 -1.50 -17.81 12.32
C GLU A 157 -0.29 -17.09 11.71
N ILE A 158 -0.19 -17.07 10.38
CA ILE A 158 0.90 -16.39 9.66
C ILE A 158 0.84 -14.88 9.96
N THR A 159 -0.34 -14.29 9.92
CA THR A 159 -0.53 -12.86 10.19
C THR A 159 -0.07 -12.47 11.59
N LYS A 160 -0.43 -13.26 12.61
CA LYS A 160 0.02 -13.01 14.00
C LYS A 160 1.52 -13.09 14.15
N GLN A 161 2.15 -14.12 13.57
CA GLN A 161 3.60 -14.28 13.62
C GLN A 161 4.31 -13.13 12.91
N PHE A 162 3.83 -12.75 11.73
CA PHE A 162 4.39 -11.65 10.97
C PHE A 162 4.32 -10.32 11.74
N PHE A 163 3.15 -9.94 12.24
CA PHE A 163 2.99 -8.66 12.93
C PHE A 163 3.70 -8.62 14.29
N LEU A 164 3.80 -9.76 14.99
CA LEU A 164 4.62 -9.87 16.21
C LEU A 164 6.12 -9.63 15.93
N LEU A 165 6.66 -10.23 14.87
CA LEU A 165 8.05 -9.98 14.48
C LEU A 165 8.24 -8.55 13.96
N SER A 166 7.26 -8.00 13.24
CA SER A 166 7.28 -6.60 12.80
C SER A 166 7.38 -5.66 13.99
N GLU A 167 6.61 -5.86 15.06
CA GLU A 167 6.70 -5.07 16.29
C GLU A 167 8.11 -5.12 16.90
N ILE A 168 8.71 -6.32 16.99
CA ILE A 168 10.04 -6.51 17.57
C ILE A 168 11.13 -5.84 16.71
N TYR A 169 11.09 -6.06 15.40
CA TYR A 169 12.16 -5.61 14.50
C TYR A 169 12.07 -4.13 14.13
N MET A 170 10.87 -3.56 14.09
CA MET A 170 10.68 -2.14 13.79
C MET A 170 11.38 -1.23 14.79
N GLN A 171 11.36 -1.59 16.06
CA GLN A 171 11.98 -0.80 17.12
C GLN A 171 13.51 -0.76 17.01
N GLN A 172 14.12 -1.74 16.36
CA GLN A 172 15.57 -1.90 16.23
C GLN A 172 15.97 -2.40 14.84
N TRP A 173 15.27 -1.93 13.78
CA TRP A 173 15.39 -2.51 12.47
C TRP A 173 16.83 -2.61 11.92
N THR A 174 17.65 -1.57 12.12
CA THR A 174 19.06 -1.57 11.67
C THR A 174 19.89 -2.62 12.41
N ASP A 175 19.68 -2.79 13.72
CA ASP A 175 20.41 -3.74 14.53
C ASP A 175 19.90 -5.16 14.28
N SER A 176 18.59 -5.33 14.07
CA SER A 176 18.00 -6.61 13.67
C SER A 176 18.55 -7.11 12.35
N LEU A 177 18.65 -6.23 11.34
CA LEU A 177 19.28 -6.59 10.07
C LEU A 177 20.75 -6.98 10.23
N LYS A 178 21.53 -6.27 11.05
CA LYS A 178 22.94 -6.57 11.29
C LYS A 178 23.19 -7.93 11.92
N GLU A 179 22.27 -8.42 12.74
CA GLU A 179 22.39 -9.75 13.37
C GLU A 179 22.26 -10.90 12.37
N PHE A 180 21.48 -10.70 11.31
CA PHE A 180 21.15 -11.76 10.35
C PHE A 180 21.86 -11.61 9.00
N ILE A 181 22.34 -10.41 8.68
CA ILE A 181 22.90 -10.10 7.38
C ILE A 181 24.33 -9.55 7.55
N GLU A 182 25.33 -10.35 7.18
CA GLU A 182 26.72 -9.89 6.98
C GLU A 182 26.81 -9.06 5.69
N PHE A 183 26.13 -7.92 5.64
CA PHE A 183 26.09 -7.08 4.45
C PHE A 183 26.86 -5.78 4.68
N GLN A 184 27.59 -5.33 3.67
CA GLN A 184 28.37 -4.10 3.75
C GLN A 184 27.51 -2.83 3.75
N TYR A 185 26.27 -2.93 3.30
CA TYR A 185 25.35 -1.81 3.20
C TYR A 185 23.99 -2.16 3.84
N ILE A 186 23.74 -1.63 5.02
CA ILE A 186 22.42 -1.63 5.64
C ILE A 186 21.88 -0.22 5.54
N PRO A 187 20.67 -0.02 4.96
CA PRO A 187 20.07 1.30 4.86
C PRO A 187 19.96 1.97 6.23
N THR A 188 20.27 3.24 6.30
CA THR A 188 20.12 4.05 7.53
C THR A 188 18.69 4.51 7.73
N GLU A 189 17.94 4.66 6.64
CA GLU A 189 16.53 4.99 6.67
C GLU A 189 15.70 3.72 6.63
N TYR A 190 14.55 3.73 7.28
CA TYR A 190 13.63 2.61 7.26
C TYR A 190 13.15 2.31 5.84
N ASP A 191 13.18 1.04 5.46
CA ASP A 191 12.65 0.55 4.18
C ASP A 191 11.66 -0.57 4.47
N SER A 192 10.37 -0.29 4.27
CA SER A 192 9.28 -1.22 4.55
C SER A 192 9.33 -2.47 3.65
N ASN A 193 9.74 -2.33 2.38
CA ASN A 193 9.85 -3.48 1.48
C ASN A 193 10.93 -4.45 1.97
N LEU A 194 12.10 -3.90 2.34
CA LEU A 194 13.19 -4.71 2.87
C LEU A 194 12.82 -5.35 4.21
N MET A 195 12.18 -4.61 5.12
CA MET A 195 11.79 -5.15 6.43
C MET A 195 10.76 -6.26 6.29
N HIS A 196 9.72 -6.08 5.48
CA HIS A 196 8.72 -7.12 5.25
C HIS A 196 9.35 -8.36 4.59
N ALA A 197 10.20 -8.17 3.56
CA ALA A 197 10.92 -9.26 2.92
C ALA A 197 11.83 -10.01 3.88
N PHE A 198 12.51 -9.29 4.79
CA PHE A 198 13.34 -9.87 5.84
C PHE A 198 12.52 -10.73 6.81
N ILE A 199 11.39 -10.23 7.32
CA ILE A 199 10.52 -10.98 8.25
C ILE A 199 9.99 -12.25 7.58
N ILE A 200 9.53 -12.15 6.34
CA ILE A 200 9.02 -13.28 5.55
C ILE A 200 10.11 -14.32 5.31
N SER A 201 11.33 -13.88 5.03
CA SER A 201 12.49 -14.76 4.90
C SER A 201 12.84 -15.43 6.24
N HIS A 202 12.79 -14.68 7.35
CA HIS A 202 13.04 -15.21 8.69
C HIS A 202 12.02 -16.30 9.10
N LEU A 203 10.76 -16.10 8.72
CA LEU A 203 9.68 -17.09 8.94
C LEU A 203 9.72 -18.26 7.95
N ASP A 204 10.50 -18.16 6.89
CA ASP A 204 10.58 -19.15 5.78
C ASP A 204 9.22 -19.39 5.08
N ILE A 205 8.38 -18.34 4.97
CA ILE A 205 7.01 -18.42 4.45
C ILE A 205 6.83 -17.76 3.07
N TYR A 206 7.90 -17.42 2.36
CA TYR A 206 7.81 -16.68 1.09
C TYR A 206 6.81 -17.28 0.10
N HIS A 207 6.81 -18.61 -0.07
CA HIS A 207 5.92 -19.29 -1.02
C HIS A 207 4.46 -19.36 -0.55
N GLU A 208 4.21 -19.14 0.73
CA GLU A 208 2.86 -19.13 1.31
C GLU A 208 2.20 -17.75 1.19
N VAL A 209 3.04 -16.69 1.11
CA VAL A 209 2.57 -15.29 1.08
C VAL A 209 2.77 -14.61 -0.28
N THR A 210 3.19 -15.35 -1.29
CA THR A 210 3.34 -14.82 -2.65
C THR A 210 2.36 -15.50 -3.61
N PRO A 211 1.75 -14.76 -4.55
CA PRO A 211 0.76 -15.31 -5.44
C PRO A 211 1.36 -16.35 -6.38
N HIS A 212 0.63 -17.44 -6.62
CA HIS A 212 1.02 -18.46 -7.60
C HIS A 212 0.92 -17.96 -9.05
N HIS A 213 0.18 -16.88 -9.27
CA HIS A 213 0.06 -16.20 -10.56
C HIS A 213 0.59 -14.79 -10.45
N ASP A 214 1.63 -14.50 -11.20
CA ASP A 214 2.42 -13.25 -11.14
C ASP A 214 1.60 -11.99 -11.45
N THR A 215 0.45 -12.11 -12.11
CA THR A 215 -0.38 -10.99 -12.55
C THR A 215 -1.34 -10.45 -11.50
N ILE A 216 -1.33 -11.01 -10.31
CA ILE A 216 -2.20 -10.57 -9.22
C ILE A 216 -1.41 -9.62 -8.33
N LEU A 217 -2.03 -8.51 -7.93
CA LEU A 217 -1.41 -7.42 -7.19
C LEU A 217 -0.24 -6.76 -7.96
N GLU A 218 -0.37 -6.59 -9.27
CA GLU A 218 0.62 -5.83 -10.05
C GLU A 218 0.62 -4.35 -9.65
N ILE A 219 1.80 -3.81 -9.39
CA ILE A 219 1.98 -2.41 -8.98
C ILE A 219 2.84 -1.68 -9.98
N ILE A 220 2.41 -0.48 -10.37
CA ILE A 220 3.27 0.48 -11.07
C ILE A 220 3.89 1.40 -10.03
N ASP A 221 5.19 1.28 -9.82
CA ASP A 221 5.93 2.14 -8.90
C ASP A 221 6.60 3.28 -9.65
N MET A 222 6.24 4.50 -9.27
CA MET A 222 6.82 5.73 -9.83
C MET A 222 8.23 6.03 -9.33
N ASN A 223 8.70 5.39 -8.26
CA ASN A 223 10.08 5.58 -7.77
C ASN A 223 11.14 5.07 -8.76
N SER A 224 10.78 4.10 -9.59
CA SER A 224 11.65 3.66 -10.68
C SER A 224 12.09 4.81 -11.60
N ILE A 225 11.27 5.85 -11.71
CA ILE A 225 11.59 7.06 -12.48
C ILE A 225 12.71 7.83 -11.82
N THR A 226 12.67 7.97 -10.51
CA THR A 226 13.71 8.67 -9.74
C THR A 226 15.04 7.90 -9.83
N LYS A 227 15.01 6.57 -9.72
CA LYS A 227 16.19 5.71 -9.90
C LYS A 227 16.75 5.87 -11.31
N TYR A 228 15.91 5.80 -12.34
CA TYR A 228 16.32 5.98 -13.74
C TYR A 228 16.92 7.37 -14.01
N LEU A 229 16.35 8.43 -13.43
CA LEU A 229 16.90 9.78 -13.58
C LEU A 229 18.23 9.93 -12.84
N LYS A 230 18.40 9.29 -11.68
CA LYS A 230 19.67 9.25 -10.94
C LYS A 230 20.77 8.60 -11.76
N ASP A 231 20.54 7.44 -12.31
CA ASP A 231 21.52 6.67 -13.09
C ASP A 231 21.98 7.39 -14.36
N ASN A 232 21.28 8.44 -14.79
CA ASN A 232 21.59 9.24 -15.98
C ASN A 232 22.09 10.66 -15.67
N ASP A 233 22.63 10.93 -14.47
CA ASP A 233 23.16 12.25 -14.04
C ASP A 233 22.12 13.41 -14.13
N ARG A 234 20.84 13.09 -14.07
CA ARG A 234 19.73 14.05 -14.17
C ARG A 234 19.08 14.36 -12.84
N ILE A 235 19.84 14.20 -11.75
CA ILE A 235 19.36 14.06 -10.37
C ILE A 235 18.82 15.35 -9.75
N GLU A 236 19.22 16.50 -10.26
CA GLU A 236 18.93 17.80 -9.60
C GLU A 236 17.56 18.37 -9.93
N LYS A 237 16.74 17.65 -10.72
CA LYS A 237 15.45 18.16 -11.15
C LYS A 237 14.34 17.22 -10.74
N ASN A 238 13.26 17.81 -10.28
CA ASN A 238 12.03 17.12 -9.96
C ASN A 238 11.58 16.27 -11.17
N TRP A 239 11.20 15.01 -10.97
CA TRP A 239 10.77 14.14 -12.07
C TRP A 239 9.59 14.74 -12.87
N SER A 240 8.73 15.55 -12.24
CA SER A 240 7.64 16.28 -12.89
C SER A 240 8.09 17.26 -13.98
N ASP A 241 9.36 17.70 -13.95
CA ASP A 241 9.92 18.55 -15.01
C ASP A 241 10.18 17.78 -16.32
N TYR A 242 10.22 16.43 -16.24
CA TYR A 242 10.53 15.56 -17.37
C TYR A 242 9.39 14.63 -17.78
N ILE A 243 8.44 14.39 -16.88
CA ILE A 243 7.38 13.41 -17.03
C ILE A 243 6.04 14.06 -16.81
N ASN A 244 5.28 14.18 -17.88
CA ASN A 244 3.92 14.68 -17.81
C ASN A 244 2.98 13.61 -17.29
N VAL A 245 2.26 13.91 -16.23
CA VAL A 245 1.17 13.11 -15.70
C VAL A 245 -0.13 13.84 -15.97
N TRP A 246 -1.11 13.17 -16.51
CA TRP A 246 -2.40 13.74 -16.86
C TRP A 246 -3.52 12.88 -16.29
N THR A 247 -4.48 13.53 -15.70
CA THR A 247 -5.74 12.89 -15.29
C THR A 247 -6.86 13.46 -16.16
N SER A 248 -7.59 12.60 -16.84
CA SER A 248 -8.78 13.01 -17.60
C SER A 248 -9.97 13.17 -16.67
N THR A 249 -11.03 13.80 -17.18
CA THR A 249 -12.29 14.02 -16.45
C THR A 249 -13.02 12.74 -16.04
N ASP A 250 -12.63 11.59 -16.54
CA ASP A 250 -13.10 10.26 -16.16
C ASP A 250 -12.06 9.50 -15.30
N THR A 251 -11.17 10.23 -14.65
CA THR A 251 -10.07 9.73 -13.78
C THR A 251 -9.07 8.80 -14.46
N LYS A 252 -9.07 8.69 -15.78
CA LYS A 252 -8.02 7.95 -16.48
C LYS A 252 -6.69 8.64 -16.31
N LEU A 253 -5.71 7.90 -15.83
CA LEU A 253 -4.36 8.37 -15.62
C LEU A 253 -3.49 8.03 -16.82
N LYS A 254 -2.73 9.01 -17.28
CA LYS A 254 -1.66 8.80 -18.28
C LYS A 254 -0.35 9.37 -17.76
N ILE A 255 0.70 8.61 -17.95
CA ILE A 255 2.08 9.05 -17.70
C ILE A 255 2.77 9.13 -19.06
N GLN A 256 3.06 10.34 -19.51
CA GLN A 256 3.44 10.62 -20.89
C GLN A 256 2.37 10.09 -21.87
N ASN A 257 2.70 9.10 -22.71
CA ASN A 257 1.79 8.48 -23.66
C ASN A 257 1.21 7.14 -23.17
N TYR A 258 1.57 6.71 -21.94
CA TYR A 258 1.15 5.42 -21.40
C TYR A 258 -0.12 5.58 -20.56
N ALA A 259 -1.16 4.84 -20.90
CA ALA A 259 -2.36 4.71 -20.06
C ALA A 259 -2.04 3.78 -18.88
N ILE A 260 -2.43 4.20 -17.68
CA ILE A 260 -2.21 3.44 -16.43
C ILE A 260 -3.54 2.81 -16.04
N ASN A 261 -3.55 1.49 -16.02
CA ASN A 261 -4.74 0.69 -15.69
C ASN A 261 -4.56 -0.13 -14.41
N ASN A 262 -3.33 -0.26 -13.91
CA ASN A 262 -3.00 -0.98 -12.68
C ASN A 262 -2.92 -0.01 -11.50
N THR A 263 -2.89 -0.55 -10.29
CA THR A 263 -2.61 0.26 -9.10
C THR A 263 -1.24 0.92 -9.23
N ILE A 264 -1.20 2.23 -9.03
CA ILE A 264 0.03 3.02 -9.07
C ILE A 264 0.42 3.46 -7.66
N VAL A 265 1.70 3.34 -7.34
CA VAL A 265 2.31 3.85 -6.10
C VAL A 265 3.28 4.97 -6.46
N TYR A 266 3.13 6.12 -5.80
CA TYR A 266 3.98 7.28 -6.01
C TYR A 266 4.51 7.77 -4.66
N LYS A 267 5.77 7.53 -4.37
CA LYS A 267 6.37 7.98 -3.11
C LYS A 267 6.72 9.48 -3.11
N ASP A 268 6.64 10.11 -4.27
CA ASP A 268 6.82 11.56 -4.39
C ASP A 268 5.56 12.29 -3.92
N LYS A 269 5.69 12.97 -2.79
CA LYS A 269 4.59 13.73 -2.15
C LYS A 269 3.97 14.80 -3.04
N THR A 270 4.64 15.20 -4.11
CA THR A 270 4.16 16.23 -5.06
C THR A 270 3.29 15.64 -6.19
N PHE A 271 3.21 14.32 -6.32
CA PHE A 271 2.45 13.66 -7.38
C PHE A 271 0.94 13.95 -7.28
N ILE A 272 0.34 13.89 -6.09
CA ILE A 272 -1.05 14.26 -5.89
C ILE A 272 -1.18 15.78 -5.82
N THR A 273 -1.28 16.37 -6.99
CA THR A 273 -1.65 17.78 -7.14
C THR A 273 -3.09 18.00 -6.68
N ASP A 274 -3.46 19.28 -6.45
CA ASP A 274 -4.84 19.64 -6.15
C ASP A 274 -5.80 19.19 -7.28
N GLU A 275 -5.35 19.29 -8.53
CA GLU A 275 -6.12 18.87 -9.71
C GLU A 275 -6.43 17.35 -9.69
N ILE A 276 -5.46 16.50 -9.39
CA ILE A 276 -5.67 15.05 -9.30
C ILE A 276 -6.63 14.72 -8.16
N TYR A 277 -6.46 15.34 -6.99
CA TYR A 277 -7.34 15.16 -5.84
C TYR A 277 -8.79 15.60 -6.16
N ASP A 278 -8.95 16.82 -6.67
CA ASP A 278 -10.27 17.41 -6.94
C ASP A 278 -11.01 16.62 -8.04
N GLU A 279 -10.31 16.08 -9.04
CA GLU A 279 -10.93 15.28 -10.08
C GLU A 279 -11.44 13.93 -9.54
N HIS A 280 -10.68 13.25 -8.69
CA HIS A 280 -11.14 12.00 -8.06
C HIS A 280 -12.34 12.27 -7.13
N ARG A 281 -12.29 13.31 -6.32
CA ARG A 281 -13.42 13.73 -5.47
C ARG A 281 -14.68 14.02 -6.29
N LYS A 282 -14.54 14.77 -7.37
CA LYS A 282 -15.67 15.10 -8.27
C LYS A 282 -16.27 13.86 -8.92
N GLN A 283 -15.44 12.94 -9.39
CA GLN A 283 -15.93 11.69 -10.00
C GLN A 283 -16.63 10.79 -9.00
N TYR A 284 -16.12 10.71 -7.79
CA TYR A 284 -16.81 10.01 -6.70
C TYR A 284 -18.18 10.62 -6.41
N ALA A 285 -18.27 11.95 -6.29
CA ALA A 285 -19.54 12.65 -6.07
C ALA A 285 -20.55 12.44 -7.23
N ILE A 286 -20.09 12.35 -8.47
CA ILE A 286 -20.96 12.04 -9.61
C ILE A 286 -21.51 10.62 -9.48
N GLN A 287 -20.69 9.64 -9.12
CA GLN A 287 -21.13 8.25 -8.99
C GLN A 287 -22.12 8.06 -7.83
N THR A 288 -21.85 8.68 -6.68
CA THR A 288 -22.74 8.58 -5.50
C THR A 288 -24.09 9.27 -5.74
N ASN A 289 -24.11 10.38 -6.47
CA ASN A 289 -25.36 11.07 -6.84
C ASN A 289 -26.14 10.38 -8.01
N LEU A 290 -25.55 9.42 -8.69
CA LEU A 290 -26.23 8.63 -9.73
C LEU A 290 -26.84 7.34 -9.19
N VAL A 291 -26.54 6.98 -7.95
CA VAL A 291 -27.02 5.77 -7.28
C VAL A 291 -28.22 6.07 -6.35
N ASP A 292 -28.46 7.34 -6.03
CA ASP A 292 -29.66 7.82 -5.32
C ASP A 292 -30.80 8.11 -6.32
#